data_2c2f2d76be3f39054849f4f6b234419a
#
_entry.id   2c2f2d76be3f39054849f4f6b234419a
#
_cell.length_a   1.000
_cell.length_b   1.000
_cell.length_c   1.000
_cell.angle_alpha   90.00
_cell.angle_beta   90.00
_cell.angle_gamma   90.00
#
_symmetry.space_group_name_H-M   'P 1'
#
loop_
_entity.id
_entity.type
_entity.pdbx_description
1 polymer ?
#
loop_
_entity_poly.entity_id
_entity_poly.type
_entity_poly.pdbx_seq_one_letter_code
_entity_poly.pdbx_strand_id
1 'polypeptide(L)'
;MKKLLMILAIFSLNFLDKTAHADGHVEKVWETEKIFELPESVIYDATNDVLYVSNITDHPFKKDGTGYISKMGLDGTIIEKKWIDKLNAPKGLTISKDKLYIADVDELVEVDIATAKVTNKYKGYGSVCMNDVTHDKYGNVYVGDTYNDTIYRLNQFGQLPAWFYSPGLAPNGIHIDDEEGNLIVGSWGAVMEGWGTPELKGSLKSINIHTKEMKNLGKKPIGNLDGIESDGKGSYFVTDWTGAKLYNINKKGKFKVIAEVGKGAADHEVILDKNLI
;
A
#
# COMPACT_ATOMS: atom_id res chain seq x y z
N MET A 1 30.32 10.21 -24.70
CA MET A 1 30.88 9.79 -23.39
C MET A 1 29.71 9.46 -22.50
N LYS A 2 29.49 8.19 -22.24
CA LYS A 2 28.36 7.71 -21.41
C LYS A 2 28.72 7.93 -19.95
N LYS A 3 27.98 8.75 -19.24
CA LYS A 3 28.09 8.84 -17.79
C LYS A 3 27.35 7.64 -17.21
N LEU A 4 28.10 6.76 -16.56
CA LEU A 4 27.61 5.68 -15.74
C LEU A 4 27.00 6.31 -14.49
N LEU A 5 25.66 6.25 -14.36
CA LEU A 5 24.98 6.62 -13.11
C LEU A 5 24.82 5.35 -12.26
N MET A 6 25.22 5.44 -11.02
CA MET A 6 25.21 4.37 -10.03
C MET A 6 23.81 4.26 -9.37
N ILE A 7 23.39 3.07 -9.10
CA ILE A 7 22.00 2.60 -9.01
C ILE A 7 21.65 2.11 -7.62
N LEU A 8 20.45 2.45 -7.17
CA LEU A 8 19.78 1.96 -5.95
C LEU A 8 18.30 1.67 -6.26
N ALA A 9 17.67 0.66 -5.69
CA ALA A 9 16.34 0.23 -6.12
C ALA A 9 15.16 0.78 -5.32
N ILE A 10 14.65 1.86 -5.77
CA ILE A 10 13.24 2.10 -6.03
C ILE A 10 13.10 1.98 -7.55
N PHE A 11 12.08 1.36 -8.07
CA PHE A 11 11.89 1.26 -9.51
C PHE A 11 11.55 2.63 -10.08
N SER A 12 12.38 3.18 -10.95
CA SER A 12 12.06 4.39 -11.69
C SER A 12 11.56 4.07 -13.09
N LEU A 13 10.54 4.79 -13.51
CA LEU A 13 10.15 4.92 -14.90
C LEU A 13 11.02 6.00 -15.54
N ASN A 14 12.19 5.63 -16.09
CA ASN A 14 13.00 6.57 -16.84
C ASN A 14 12.44 6.74 -18.25
N PHE A 15 11.74 7.86 -18.49
CA PHE A 15 11.33 8.26 -19.84
C PHE A 15 12.46 9.03 -20.51
N LEU A 16 13.34 8.32 -21.19
CA LEU A 16 14.40 8.91 -22.01
C LEU A 16 13.99 9.17 -23.46
N ASP A 17 12.70 9.02 -23.79
CA ASP A 17 12.19 9.51 -25.08
C ASP A 17 10.66 9.55 -25.10
N LYS A 18 10.07 10.59 -25.72
CA LYS A 18 8.62 10.74 -25.86
C LYS A 18 7.94 9.63 -26.67
N THR A 19 8.71 8.74 -27.27
CA THR A 19 8.23 7.58 -28.06
C THR A 19 8.24 6.27 -27.27
N ALA A 20 8.86 6.18 -26.08
CA ALA A 20 8.93 4.98 -25.26
C ALA A 20 7.66 4.68 -24.43
N HIS A 21 6.61 5.49 -24.58
CA HIS A 21 5.36 5.32 -23.86
C HIS A 21 4.53 4.07 -24.21
N ALA A 22 4.94 3.27 -25.21
CA ALA A 22 4.15 2.13 -25.65
C ALA A 22 4.38 0.85 -24.84
N ASP A 23 5.56 0.65 -24.24
CA ASP A 23 5.96 -0.66 -23.68
C ASP A 23 6.11 -0.68 -22.14
N GLY A 24 5.98 0.45 -21.44
CA GLY A 24 5.99 0.51 -19.96
C GLY A 24 7.18 -0.23 -19.35
N HIS A 25 8.38 0.18 -19.69
CA HIS A 25 9.60 -0.40 -19.16
C HIS A 25 9.94 0.26 -17.81
N VAL A 26 10.18 -0.55 -16.78
CA VAL A 26 10.60 -0.11 -15.45
C VAL A 26 12.09 -0.45 -15.30
N GLU A 27 12.88 0.54 -14.92
CA GLU A 27 14.30 0.36 -14.64
C GLU A 27 14.57 0.58 -13.16
N LYS A 28 15.38 -0.31 -12.57
CA LYS A 28 15.84 -0.15 -11.20
C LYS A 28 16.78 1.05 -11.08
N VAL A 29 16.41 2.05 -10.25
CA VAL A 29 17.22 3.25 -10.02
C VAL A 29 18.19 3.04 -8.88
N TRP A 30 17.72 2.45 -7.79
CA TRP A 30 18.50 2.15 -6.60
C TRP A 30 17.88 1.01 -5.77
N GLU A 31 18.61 0.49 -4.82
CA GLU A 31 18.09 -0.40 -3.76
C GLU A 31 18.89 -0.14 -2.48
N THR A 32 18.22 -0.24 -1.34
CA THR A 32 18.91 -0.17 -0.06
C THR A 32 19.66 -1.47 0.21
N GLU A 33 20.69 -1.40 1.03
CA GLU A 33 21.20 -2.60 1.70
C GLU A 33 20.08 -3.25 2.53
N LYS A 34 20.23 -4.50 2.93
CA LYS A 34 19.26 -5.23 3.75
C LYS A 34 19.28 -4.74 5.21
N ILE A 35 18.81 -3.52 5.41
CA ILE A 35 18.80 -2.82 6.69
C ILE A 35 17.40 -2.76 7.33
N PHE A 36 16.35 -2.95 6.53
CA PHE A 36 14.97 -3.00 7.00
C PHE A 36 14.61 -4.40 7.49
N GLU A 37 13.67 -4.47 8.41
CA GLU A 37 13.24 -5.70 9.08
C GLU A 37 11.81 -6.03 8.70
N LEU A 38 11.62 -6.83 7.65
CA LEU A 38 10.33 -7.12 7.01
C LEU A 38 9.60 -5.82 6.63
N PRO A 39 10.16 -5.00 5.73
CA PRO A 39 9.48 -3.81 5.24
C PRO A 39 8.23 -4.22 4.47
N GLU A 40 7.15 -3.46 4.66
CA GLU A 40 5.87 -3.83 4.08
C GLU A 40 5.27 -2.73 3.19
N SER A 41 5.26 -1.48 3.65
CA SER A 41 4.72 -0.35 2.88
C SER A 41 5.69 0.82 2.86
N VAL A 42 5.57 1.63 1.82
CA VAL A 42 6.30 2.89 1.65
C VAL A 42 5.33 3.97 1.21
N ILE A 43 5.48 5.20 1.77
CA ILE A 43 4.70 6.36 1.32
C ILE A 43 5.59 7.60 1.18
N TYR A 44 5.30 8.41 0.16
CA TYR A 44 5.98 9.67 -0.11
C TYR A 44 5.31 10.86 0.58
N ASP A 45 6.06 11.57 1.39
CA ASP A 45 5.69 12.86 1.94
C ASP A 45 6.19 13.98 1.01
N ALA A 46 5.31 14.45 0.14
CA ALA A 46 5.63 15.50 -0.82
C ALA A 46 5.95 16.87 -0.15
N THR A 47 5.51 17.08 1.10
CA THR A 47 5.78 18.33 1.83
C THR A 47 7.21 18.37 2.34
N ASN A 48 7.72 17.25 2.83
CA ASN A 48 9.06 17.13 3.41
C ASN A 48 10.08 16.51 2.44
N ASP A 49 9.64 16.05 1.26
CA ASP A 49 10.43 15.36 0.22
C ASP A 49 11.17 14.13 0.77
N VAL A 50 10.45 13.28 1.50
CA VAL A 50 10.96 12.08 2.14
C VAL A 50 10.03 10.89 1.94
N LEU A 51 10.54 9.69 2.22
CA LEU A 51 9.77 8.45 2.27
C LEU A 51 9.66 7.97 3.72
N TYR A 52 8.49 7.45 4.08
CA TYR A 52 8.29 6.66 5.29
C TYR A 52 8.11 5.19 4.90
N VAL A 53 8.75 4.28 5.64
CA VAL A 53 8.73 2.84 5.38
C VAL A 53 8.30 2.11 6.66
N SER A 54 7.26 1.30 6.59
CA SER A 54 6.83 0.44 7.69
C SER A 54 7.70 -0.81 7.80
N ASN A 55 7.98 -1.24 9.03
CA ASN A 55 8.80 -2.41 9.33
C ASN A 55 8.12 -3.28 10.38
N ILE A 56 7.71 -4.49 9.98
CA ILE A 56 7.00 -5.46 10.83
C ILE A 56 7.91 -6.05 11.91
N THR A 57 9.15 -6.33 11.58
CA THR A 57 10.23 -6.93 12.38
C THR A 57 10.20 -8.45 12.56
N ASP A 58 9.12 -9.03 13.08
CA ASP A 58 9.05 -10.46 13.39
C ASP A 58 7.87 -11.14 12.68
N HIS A 59 6.67 -10.89 13.17
CA HIS A 59 5.48 -11.60 12.68
C HIS A 59 4.30 -10.64 12.53
N PRO A 60 3.61 -10.61 11.37
CA PRO A 60 2.62 -9.56 11.03
C PRO A 60 1.35 -9.55 11.88
N PHE A 61 1.16 -10.50 12.78
CA PHE A 61 0.05 -10.48 13.78
C PHE A 61 0.54 -10.28 15.21
N LYS A 62 1.85 -10.17 15.42
CA LYS A 62 2.40 -10.10 16.76
C LYS A 62 2.28 -8.69 17.34
N LYS A 63 1.79 -8.64 18.56
CA LYS A 63 1.67 -7.40 19.33
C LYS A 63 2.77 -7.34 20.38
N ASP A 64 3.99 -7.06 19.94
CA ASP A 64 5.17 -7.06 20.81
C ASP A 64 5.85 -5.70 20.95
N GLY A 65 5.35 -4.69 20.24
CA GLY A 65 5.90 -3.35 20.30
C GLY A 65 7.28 -3.20 19.65
N THR A 66 7.68 -4.12 18.75
CA THR A 66 9.00 -4.08 18.10
C THR A 66 8.99 -3.39 16.75
N GLY A 67 7.80 -3.27 16.11
CA GLY A 67 7.61 -2.62 14.83
C GLY A 67 7.93 -1.12 14.85
N TYR A 68 8.29 -0.60 13.70
CA TYR A 68 8.68 0.80 13.57
C TYR A 68 8.47 1.36 12.16
N ILE A 69 8.47 2.69 12.05
CA ILE A 69 8.52 3.42 10.79
C ILE A 69 9.91 4.01 10.61
N SER A 70 10.50 3.79 9.44
CA SER A 70 11.74 4.44 9.04
C SER A 70 11.44 5.68 8.21
N LYS A 71 12.34 6.68 8.28
CA LYS A 71 12.34 7.88 7.44
C LYS A 71 13.58 7.87 6.57
N MET A 72 13.42 8.10 5.25
CA MET A 72 14.52 8.08 4.30
C MET A 72 14.34 9.11 3.19
N GLY A 73 15.42 9.45 2.52
CA GLY A 73 15.40 10.26 1.30
C GLY A 73 15.01 9.46 0.07
N LEU A 74 14.64 10.17 -1.00
CA LEU A 74 14.32 9.55 -2.30
C LEU A 74 15.53 8.95 -3.00
N ASP A 75 16.72 9.24 -2.52
CA ASP A 75 17.99 8.65 -2.98
C ASP A 75 18.37 7.37 -2.24
N GLY A 76 17.51 6.90 -1.31
CA GLY A 76 17.75 5.74 -0.48
C GLY A 76 18.55 6.01 0.80
N THR A 77 18.95 7.25 1.05
CA THR A 77 19.66 7.62 2.28
C THR A 77 18.74 7.51 3.49
N ILE A 78 19.14 6.73 4.51
CA ILE A 78 18.39 6.61 5.75
C ILE A 78 18.58 7.87 6.59
N ILE A 79 17.51 8.61 6.83
CA ILE A 79 17.50 9.79 7.69
C ILE A 79 17.36 9.37 9.15
N GLU A 80 16.38 8.50 9.42
CA GLU A 80 16.16 7.96 10.76
C GLU A 80 15.55 6.54 10.66
N LYS A 81 16.28 5.53 11.14
CA LYS A 81 15.84 4.13 11.02
C LYS A 81 14.57 3.84 11.81
N LYS A 82 14.40 4.42 12.99
CA LYS A 82 13.25 4.26 13.87
C LYS A 82 12.63 5.61 14.20
N TRP A 83 12.11 6.29 13.18
CA TRP A 83 11.46 7.60 13.30
C TRP A 83 10.22 7.55 14.20
N ILE A 84 9.41 6.48 14.08
CA ILE A 84 8.38 6.10 15.04
C ILE A 84 8.67 4.67 15.47
N ASP A 85 8.70 4.40 16.77
CA ASP A 85 8.95 3.09 17.35
C ASP A 85 7.77 2.60 18.21
N LYS A 86 7.89 1.38 18.76
CA LYS A 86 6.90 0.75 19.64
C LYS A 86 5.55 0.53 18.98
N LEU A 87 5.53 0.34 17.68
CA LEU A 87 4.41 -0.24 16.94
C LEU A 87 4.45 -1.76 17.07
N ASN A 88 3.37 -2.43 16.73
CA ASN A 88 3.32 -3.90 16.78
C ASN A 88 3.87 -4.49 15.48
N ALA A 89 3.05 -4.49 14.43
CA ALA A 89 3.42 -4.95 13.09
C ALA A 89 2.84 -4.00 12.04
N PRO A 90 3.42 -2.78 11.92
CA PRO A 90 2.91 -1.74 11.03
C PRO A 90 3.01 -2.18 9.58
N LYS A 91 1.97 -1.91 8.81
CA LYS A 91 1.83 -2.25 7.39
C LYS A 91 1.52 -1.01 6.58
N GLY A 92 0.38 -0.97 5.90
CA GLY A 92 -0.01 0.11 5.02
C GLY A 92 0.04 1.50 5.66
N LEU A 93 0.36 2.48 4.84
CA LEU A 93 0.60 3.87 5.23
C LEU A 93 -0.23 4.82 4.37
N THR A 94 -0.79 5.87 4.96
CA THR A 94 -1.34 6.99 4.19
C THR A 94 -1.11 8.32 4.90
N ILE A 95 -0.90 9.39 4.13
CA ILE A 95 -0.74 10.75 4.65
C ILE A 95 -1.97 11.55 4.29
N SER A 96 -2.72 11.99 5.29
CA SER A 96 -3.83 12.93 5.13
C SER A 96 -3.55 14.21 5.90
N LYS A 97 -3.43 15.32 5.19
CA LYS A 97 -3.01 16.63 5.74
C LYS A 97 -1.60 16.54 6.35
N ASP A 98 -1.50 16.75 7.66
CA ASP A 98 -0.26 16.74 8.45
C ASP A 98 -0.10 15.46 9.30
N LYS A 99 -0.91 14.44 9.03
CA LYS A 99 -0.94 13.17 9.79
C LYS A 99 -0.56 12.00 8.91
N LEU A 100 0.30 11.13 9.47
CA LEU A 100 0.53 9.79 8.95
C LEU A 100 -0.40 8.82 9.68
N TYR A 101 -1.16 8.04 8.93
CA TYR A 101 -1.98 6.94 9.42
C TYR A 101 -1.32 5.61 9.07
N ILE A 102 -1.29 4.69 10.03
CA ILE A 102 -0.57 3.43 9.95
C ILE A 102 -1.52 2.29 10.35
N ALA A 103 -1.67 1.29 9.51
CA ALA A 103 -2.35 0.05 9.89
C ALA A 103 -1.42 -0.79 10.77
N ASP A 104 -1.84 -1.08 12.02
CA ASP A 104 -1.01 -1.80 13.00
C ASP A 104 -1.80 -2.91 13.71
N VAL A 105 -1.83 -4.09 13.10
CA VAL A 105 -2.53 -5.31 13.55
C VAL A 105 -4.05 -5.12 13.68
N ASP A 106 -4.55 -4.55 14.78
CA ASP A 106 -5.97 -4.32 15.06
C ASP A 106 -6.27 -2.85 15.41
N GLU A 107 -5.29 -1.98 15.20
CA GLU A 107 -5.36 -0.55 15.46
C GLU A 107 -4.96 0.25 14.22
N LEU A 108 -5.65 1.36 13.99
CA LEU A 108 -5.18 2.41 13.10
C LEU A 108 -4.45 3.45 13.96
N VAL A 109 -3.16 3.64 13.73
CA VAL A 109 -2.32 4.56 14.49
C VAL A 109 -2.19 5.88 13.74
N GLU A 110 -2.40 7.00 14.45
CA GLU A 110 -2.24 8.35 13.92
C GLU A 110 -0.97 8.97 14.49
N VAL A 111 -0.15 9.51 13.61
CA VAL A 111 1.12 10.19 13.94
C VAL A 111 1.07 11.62 13.45
N ASP A 112 1.44 12.56 14.29
CA ASP A 112 1.73 13.94 13.90
C ASP A 112 3.12 14.00 13.27
N ILE A 113 3.17 14.32 11.97
CA ILE A 113 4.43 14.29 11.19
C ILE A 113 5.43 15.32 11.70
N ALA A 114 4.97 16.52 12.04
CA ALA A 114 5.86 17.61 12.45
C ALA A 114 6.57 17.34 13.79
N THR A 115 5.89 16.63 14.70
CA THR A 115 6.42 16.33 16.04
C THR A 115 6.95 14.91 16.20
N ALA A 116 6.74 14.05 15.19
CA ALA A 116 7.06 12.62 15.21
C ALA A 116 6.44 11.92 16.45
N LYS A 117 5.18 12.18 16.74
CA LYS A 117 4.49 11.61 17.91
C LYS A 117 3.22 10.90 17.51
N VAL A 118 3.02 9.71 18.06
CA VAL A 118 1.71 9.05 18.04
C VAL A 118 0.72 9.92 18.81
N THR A 119 -0.32 10.37 18.15
CA THR A 119 -1.38 11.22 18.71
C THR A 119 -2.61 10.45 19.11
N ASN A 120 -2.96 9.42 18.33
CA ASN A 120 -4.12 8.58 18.58
C ASN A 120 -3.87 7.14 18.15
N LYS A 121 -4.65 6.22 18.73
CA LYS A 121 -4.81 4.83 18.32
C LYS A 121 -6.29 4.50 18.27
N TYR A 122 -6.77 4.13 17.11
CA TYR A 122 -8.19 3.83 16.86
C TYR A 122 -8.37 2.33 16.71
N LYS A 123 -9.13 1.72 17.59
CA LYS A 123 -9.36 0.28 17.55
C LYS A 123 -10.54 -0.08 16.66
N GLY A 124 -10.32 -0.99 15.71
CA GLY A 124 -11.37 -1.61 14.92
C GLY A 124 -12.05 -2.73 15.73
N TYR A 125 -13.37 -2.63 15.96
CA TYR A 125 -14.07 -3.71 16.67
C TYR A 125 -14.09 -4.98 15.82
N GLY A 126 -13.55 -6.07 16.37
CA GLY A 126 -13.43 -7.36 15.68
C GLY A 126 -12.29 -7.42 14.65
N SER A 127 -11.46 -6.40 14.56
CA SER A 127 -10.28 -6.42 13.68
C SER A 127 -9.26 -7.46 14.12
N VAL A 128 -8.63 -8.08 13.12
CA VAL A 128 -7.64 -9.15 13.28
C VAL A 128 -6.33 -8.80 12.58
N CYS A 129 -6.42 -8.26 11.37
CA CYS A 129 -5.27 -7.96 10.53
C CYS A 129 -5.56 -6.77 9.64
N MET A 130 -5.50 -5.58 10.23
CA MET A 130 -5.44 -4.36 9.43
C MET A 130 -4.17 -4.41 8.56
N ASN A 131 -4.36 -4.24 7.27
CA ASN A 131 -3.30 -4.36 6.31
C ASN A 131 -3.00 -3.02 5.65
N ASP A 132 -3.80 -2.58 4.70
CA ASP A 132 -3.54 -1.35 3.98
C ASP A 132 -4.51 -0.23 4.36
N VAL A 133 -4.08 1.03 4.15
CA VAL A 133 -4.82 2.22 4.55
C VAL A 133 -4.74 3.29 3.47
N THR A 134 -5.88 3.93 3.19
CA THR A 134 -5.98 5.04 2.23
C THR A 134 -6.90 6.13 2.77
N HIS A 135 -6.92 7.30 2.12
CA HIS A 135 -7.85 8.38 2.47
C HIS A 135 -8.49 8.99 1.22
N ASP A 136 -9.68 9.55 1.37
CA ASP A 136 -10.31 10.32 0.32
C ASP A 136 -9.97 11.83 0.43
N LYS A 137 -10.27 12.59 -0.61
CA LYS A 137 -10.06 14.06 -0.66
C LYS A 137 -10.76 14.84 0.45
N TYR A 138 -11.72 14.25 1.15
CA TYR A 138 -12.40 14.85 2.30
C TYR A 138 -11.69 14.56 3.61
N GLY A 139 -10.67 13.69 3.60
CA GLY A 139 -9.91 13.26 4.76
C GLY A 139 -10.56 12.12 5.55
N ASN A 140 -11.51 11.39 4.97
CA ASN A 140 -11.95 10.14 5.55
C ASN A 140 -10.86 9.07 5.32
N VAL A 141 -10.46 8.39 6.38
CA VAL A 141 -9.43 7.35 6.32
C VAL A 141 -10.11 5.98 6.33
N TYR A 142 -9.71 5.13 5.40
CA TYR A 142 -10.20 3.76 5.23
C TYR A 142 -9.06 2.79 5.49
N VAL A 143 -9.33 1.68 6.18
CA VAL A 143 -8.36 0.62 6.44
C VAL A 143 -8.98 -0.75 6.17
N GLY A 144 -8.28 -1.57 5.40
CA GLY A 144 -8.66 -2.95 5.08
C GLY A 144 -8.23 -3.92 6.17
N ASP A 145 -9.06 -4.89 6.52
CA ASP A 145 -8.72 -6.03 7.36
C ASP A 145 -8.85 -7.32 6.56
N THR A 146 -7.70 -7.84 6.15
CA THR A 146 -7.60 -8.96 5.21
C THR A 146 -8.27 -10.23 5.74
N TYR A 147 -8.15 -10.50 7.04
CA TYR A 147 -8.65 -11.74 7.65
C TYR A 147 -10.06 -11.64 8.20
N ASN A 148 -10.61 -10.44 8.27
CA ASN A 148 -11.99 -10.19 8.73
C ASN A 148 -12.92 -9.73 7.59
N ASP A 149 -12.47 -9.80 6.33
CA ASP A 149 -13.27 -9.41 5.15
C ASP A 149 -13.90 -8.02 5.25
N THR A 150 -13.30 -7.13 6.03
CA THR A 150 -13.89 -5.87 6.46
C THR A 150 -13.03 -4.68 6.05
N ILE A 151 -13.68 -3.61 5.64
CA ILE A 151 -13.06 -2.29 5.53
C ILE A 151 -13.67 -1.41 6.60
N TYR A 152 -12.80 -0.81 7.42
CA TYR A 152 -13.17 0.16 8.44
C TYR A 152 -13.02 1.58 7.91
N ARG A 153 -13.74 2.53 8.49
CA ARG A 153 -13.58 3.96 8.16
C ARG A 153 -13.56 4.80 9.43
N LEU A 154 -12.50 5.56 9.61
CA LEU A 154 -12.40 6.52 10.70
C LEU A 154 -13.46 7.62 10.54
N ASN A 155 -14.27 7.85 11.57
CA ASN A 155 -15.26 8.88 11.57
C ASN A 155 -14.78 10.14 12.31
N GLN A 156 -15.52 11.24 12.17
CA GLN A 156 -15.21 12.53 12.81
C GLN A 156 -15.21 12.50 14.35
N PHE A 157 -15.71 11.43 14.97
CA PHE A 157 -15.75 11.27 16.43
C PHE A 157 -14.56 10.43 16.95
N GLY A 158 -13.60 10.09 16.10
CA GLY A 158 -12.46 9.26 16.46
C GLY A 158 -12.82 7.79 16.69
N GLN A 159 -13.89 7.30 16.06
CA GLN A 159 -14.26 5.89 16.09
C GLN A 159 -13.94 5.23 14.76
N LEU A 160 -13.60 3.95 14.79
CA LEU A 160 -13.24 3.15 13.64
C LEU A 160 -14.25 2.00 13.41
N PRO A 161 -15.52 2.30 13.06
CA PRO A 161 -16.52 1.29 12.79
C PRO A 161 -16.29 0.58 11.46
N ALA A 162 -16.78 -0.67 11.34
CA ALA A 162 -16.89 -1.34 10.07
C ALA A 162 -17.71 -0.49 9.10
N TRP A 163 -17.11 -0.18 7.96
CA TRP A 163 -17.74 0.61 6.91
C TRP A 163 -18.31 -0.28 5.80
N PHE A 164 -17.59 -1.35 5.45
CA PHE A 164 -17.99 -2.32 4.44
C PHE A 164 -17.55 -3.73 4.87
N TYR A 165 -18.42 -4.71 4.63
CA TYR A 165 -18.14 -6.12 4.86
C TYR A 165 -18.66 -6.95 3.70
N SER A 166 -17.86 -7.89 3.22
CA SER A 166 -18.29 -8.86 2.21
C SER A 166 -17.49 -10.16 2.37
N PRO A 167 -18.15 -11.30 2.64
CA PRO A 167 -17.46 -12.58 2.78
C PRO A 167 -16.56 -12.90 1.59
N GLY A 168 -15.31 -13.24 1.84
CA GLY A 168 -14.29 -13.55 0.84
C GLY A 168 -13.74 -12.31 0.13
N LEU A 169 -13.94 -11.11 0.67
CA LEU A 169 -13.32 -9.89 0.15
C LEU A 169 -11.81 -9.94 0.33
N ALA A 170 -11.35 -10.35 1.51
CA ALA A 170 -9.94 -10.38 1.91
C ALA A 170 -9.18 -9.12 1.42
N PRO A 171 -9.60 -7.90 1.84
CA PRO A 171 -9.01 -6.67 1.35
C PRO A 171 -7.57 -6.58 1.83
N ASN A 172 -6.63 -6.52 0.90
CA ASN A 172 -5.23 -6.28 1.18
C ASN A 172 -4.90 -4.86 0.71
N GLY A 173 -4.34 -4.62 -0.49
CA GLY A 173 -4.16 -3.26 -0.98
C GLY A 173 -5.49 -2.52 -1.18
N ILE A 174 -5.54 -1.24 -0.81
CA ILE A 174 -6.69 -0.37 -1.03
C ILE A 174 -6.27 1.02 -1.49
N HIS A 175 -6.94 1.55 -2.50
CA HIS A 175 -6.65 2.86 -3.06
C HIS A 175 -7.95 3.63 -3.37
N ILE A 176 -8.01 4.93 -3.05
CA ILE A 176 -9.15 5.79 -3.43
C ILE A 176 -8.94 6.38 -4.82
N ASP A 177 -9.86 6.07 -5.73
CA ASP A 177 -10.05 6.80 -6.98
C ASP A 177 -11.04 7.95 -6.73
N ASP A 178 -10.49 9.10 -6.35
CA ASP A 178 -11.29 10.28 -6.01
C ASP A 178 -12.07 10.87 -7.20
N GLU A 179 -11.63 10.63 -8.44
CA GLU A 179 -12.31 11.11 -9.64
C GLU A 179 -13.65 10.39 -9.84
N GLU A 180 -13.68 9.09 -9.61
CA GLU A 180 -14.89 8.27 -9.75
C GLU A 180 -15.62 8.07 -8.41
N GLY A 181 -15.03 8.44 -7.28
CA GLY A 181 -15.58 8.20 -5.95
C GLY A 181 -15.66 6.70 -5.62
N ASN A 182 -14.62 5.96 -5.96
CA ASN A 182 -14.53 4.53 -5.74
C ASN A 182 -13.33 4.18 -4.85
N LEU A 183 -13.52 3.23 -3.96
CA LEU A 183 -12.43 2.53 -3.29
C LEU A 183 -12.06 1.30 -4.14
N ILE A 184 -10.84 1.27 -4.61
CA ILE A 184 -10.27 0.14 -5.35
C ILE A 184 -9.65 -0.80 -4.33
N VAL A 185 -9.93 -2.09 -4.46
CA VAL A 185 -9.54 -3.12 -3.50
C VAL A 185 -8.85 -4.26 -4.23
N GLY A 186 -7.62 -4.54 -3.84
CA GLY A 186 -6.90 -5.76 -4.17
C GLY A 186 -7.29 -6.86 -3.18
N SER A 187 -7.98 -7.88 -3.67
CA SER A 187 -8.29 -9.03 -2.85
C SER A 187 -7.05 -9.93 -2.75
N TRP A 188 -6.69 -10.32 -1.52
CA TRP A 188 -5.64 -11.32 -1.30
C TRP A 188 -5.99 -12.68 -1.90
N GLY A 189 -7.28 -13.02 -1.90
CA GLY A 189 -7.81 -14.32 -2.26
C GLY A 189 -8.35 -15.06 -1.05
N ALA A 190 -8.79 -16.30 -1.21
CA ALA A 190 -9.36 -17.03 -0.09
C ALA A 190 -8.30 -17.32 0.96
N VAL A 191 -8.49 -16.77 2.14
CA VAL A 191 -7.65 -17.02 3.31
C VAL A 191 -8.06 -18.38 3.90
N MET A 192 -7.16 -19.36 3.79
CA MET A 192 -7.29 -20.66 4.44
C MET A 192 -6.63 -20.62 5.82
N GLU A 193 -6.90 -21.59 6.69
CA GLU A 193 -6.25 -21.65 7.99
C GLU A 193 -4.72 -21.60 7.89
N GLY A 194 -4.11 -20.69 8.61
CA GLY A 194 -2.66 -20.49 8.67
C GLY A 194 -2.11 -19.46 7.68
N TRP A 195 -0.85 -19.15 7.83
CA TRP A 195 -0.05 -18.25 6.99
C TRP A 195 0.26 -18.90 5.64
N GLY A 196 -0.71 -19.25 4.89
CA GLY A 196 -0.50 -19.82 3.58
C GLY A 196 -0.76 -18.79 2.51
N THR A 197 0.01 -18.89 1.44
CA THR A 197 -0.41 -18.31 0.16
C THR A 197 -1.75 -18.93 -0.18
N PRO A 198 -2.82 -18.15 -0.35
CA PRO A 198 -4.11 -18.73 -0.66
C PRO A 198 -4.01 -19.54 -1.96
N GLU A 199 -4.56 -20.74 -1.97
CA GLU A 199 -4.67 -21.54 -3.20
C GLU A 199 -5.52 -20.82 -4.25
N LEU A 200 -6.44 -19.95 -3.80
CA LEU A 200 -7.30 -19.16 -4.65
C LEU A 200 -6.77 -17.73 -4.76
N LYS A 201 -6.48 -17.33 -5.97
CA LYS A 201 -6.11 -15.97 -6.31
C LYS A 201 -7.25 -14.98 -6.07
N GLY A 202 -6.89 -13.79 -5.68
CA GLY A 202 -7.78 -12.64 -5.59
C GLY A 202 -7.94 -11.90 -6.92
N SER A 203 -8.74 -10.85 -6.88
CA SER A 203 -9.04 -9.98 -8.01
C SER A 203 -9.16 -8.54 -7.56
N LEU A 204 -9.00 -7.62 -8.52
CA LEU A 204 -9.24 -6.22 -8.29
C LEU A 204 -10.74 -5.95 -8.26
N LYS A 205 -11.19 -5.16 -7.29
CA LYS A 205 -12.59 -4.77 -7.09
C LYS A 205 -12.71 -3.26 -6.97
N SER A 206 -13.89 -2.75 -7.25
CA SER A 206 -14.26 -1.35 -7.04
C SER A 206 -15.49 -1.31 -6.15
N ILE A 207 -15.45 -0.47 -5.10
CA ILE A 207 -16.58 -0.23 -4.19
C ILE A 207 -16.90 1.27 -4.25
N ASN A 208 -18.11 1.61 -4.67
CA ASN A 208 -18.53 3.01 -4.67
C ASN A 208 -18.64 3.53 -3.24
N ILE A 209 -17.96 4.63 -2.90
CA ILE A 209 -17.87 5.12 -1.52
C ILE A 209 -19.20 5.66 -0.96
N HIS A 210 -20.16 6.01 -1.82
CA HIS A 210 -21.46 6.53 -1.43
C HIS A 210 -22.54 5.44 -1.40
N THR A 211 -22.63 4.63 -2.48
CA THR A 211 -23.67 3.60 -2.61
C THR A 211 -23.29 2.26 -2.01
N LYS A 212 -22.00 2.04 -1.78
CA LYS A 212 -21.40 0.74 -1.37
C LYS A 212 -21.63 -0.39 -2.39
N GLU A 213 -21.97 -0.05 -3.63
CA GLU A 213 -22.04 -1.04 -4.68
C GLU A 213 -20.63 -1.55 -5.00
N MET A 214 -20.43 -2.86 -4.93
CA MET A 214 -19.17 -3.52 -5.27
C MET A 214 -19.22 -4.17 -6.63
N LYS A 215 -18.15 -4.01 -7.41
CA LYS A 215 -17.97 -4.63 -8.74
C LYS A 215 -16.59 -5.25 -8.86
N ASN A 216 -16.48 -6.37 -9.55
CA ASN A 216 -15.17 -6.89 -9.95
C ASN A 216 -14.64 -6.08 -11.15
N LEU A 217 -13.37 -5.69 -11.07
CA LEU A 217 -12.63 -5.17 -12.22
C LEU A 217 -11.95 -6.36 -12.91
N GLY A 218 -12.55 -6.75 -14.05
CA GLY A 218 -12.13 -7.94 -14.78
C GLY A 218 -12.96 -9.19 -14.51
N LYS A 219 -12.68 -10.23 -15.29
CA LYS A 219 -13.49 -11.46 -15.31
C LYS A 219 -12.87 -12.63 -14.54
N LYS A 220 -11.61 -12.55 -14.20
CA LYS A 220 -10.84 -13.66 -13.60
C LYS A 220 -9.98 -13.15 -12.44
N PRO A 221 -9.74 -14.00 -11.43
CA PRO A 221 -8.71 -13.75 -10.45
C PRO A 221 -7.34 -13.59 -11.11
N ILE A 222 -6.48 -12.73 -10.54
CA ILE A 222 -5.20 -12.34 -11.13
C ILE A 222 -4.04 -12.91 -10.30
N GLY A 223 -4.01 -12.63 -9.00
CA GLY A 223 -2.92 -12.96 -8.10
C GLY A 223 -3.31 -12.78 -6.64
N ASN A 224 -2.32 -12.76 -5.76
CA ASN A 224 -2.48 -12.33 -4.36
C ASN A 224 -2.11 -10.84 -4.33
N LEU A 225 -3.14 -10.02 -4.58
CA LEU A 225 -2.94 -8.59 -4.81
C LEU A 225 -2.64 -7.88 -3.49
N ASP A 226 -1.56 -7.12 -3.50
CA ASP A 226 -1.06 -6.39 -2.35
C ASP A 226 -1.18 -4.88 -2.60
N GLY A 227 -0.11 -4.12 -2.74
CA GLY A 227 -0.17 -2.68 -2.98
C GLY A 227 -0.93 -2.27 -4.23
N ILE A 228 -1.62 -1.13 -4.18
CA ILE A 228 -2.37 -0.55 -5.30
C ILE A 228 -2.15 0.95 -5.34
N GLU A 229 -1.64 1.43 -6.48
CA GLU A 229 -1.47 2.86 -6.72
C GLU A 229 -1.96 3.29 -8.10
N SER A 230 -2.43 4.52 -8.21
CA SER A 230 -2.88 5.08 -9.49
C SER A 230 -1.70 5.33 -10.44
N ASP A 231 -1.87 5.01 -11.73
CA ASP A 231 -0.91 5.39 -12.76
C ASP A 231 -1.12 6.84 -13.27
N GLY A 232 -2.07 7.57 -12.69
CA GLY A 232 -2.45 8.92 -13.13
C GLY A 232 -3.12 8.99 -14.50
N LYS A 233 -3.43 7.85 -15.14
CA LYS A 233 -3.99 7.75 -16.52
C LYS A 233 -5.22 6.86 -16.59
N GLY A 234 -5.79 6.51 -15.43
CA GLY A 234 -7.01 5.69 -15.33
C GLY A 234 -6.74 4.18 -15.28
N SER A 235 -5.54 3.79 -14.90
CA SER A 235 -5.18 2.42 -14.54
C SER A 235 -4.48 2.42 -13.18
N TYR A 236 -4.20 1.23 -12.66
CA TYR A 236 -3.56 1.03 -11.38
C TYR A 236 -2.30 0.18 -11.55
N PHE A 237 -1.23 0.55 -10.86
CA PHE A 237 -0.13 -0.34 -10.58
C PHE A 237 -0.53 -1.22 -9.40
N VAL A 238 -0.26 -2.53 -9.51
CA VAL A 238 -0.70 -3.50 -8.51
C VAL A 238 0.36 -4.56 -8.35
N THR A 239 0.82 -4.80 -7.14
CA THR A 239 1.75 -5.89 -6.82
C THR A 239 1.02 -7.21 -6.63
N ASP A 240 1.63 -8.30 -7.06
CA ASP A 240 1.23 -9.68 -6.78
C ASP A 240 2.32 -10.32 -5.90
N TRP A 241 2.05 -10.41 -4.63
CA TRP A 241 3.00 -10.85 -3.61
C TRP A 241 3.59 -12.23 -3.88
N THR A 242 2.74 -13.20 -4.26
CA THR A 242 3.18 -14.58 -4.57
C THR A 242 3.66 -14.75 -5.99
N GLY A 243 3.06 -14.00 -6.92
CA GLY A 243 3.41 -14.01 -8.33
C GLY A 243 4.68 -13.24 -8.65
N ALA A 244 5.23 -12.48 -7.70
CA ALA A 244 6.44 -11.68 -7.85
C ALA A 244 6.35 -10.68 -9.02
N LYS A 245 5.21 -10.03 -9.20
CA LYS A 245 4.92 -9.19 -10.35
C LYS A 245 4.34 -7.85 -9.96
N LEU A 246 4.70 -6.84 -10.75
CA LEU A 246 4.01 -5.58 -10.81
C LEU A 246 3.16 -5.55 -12.07
N TYR A 247 1.86 -5.34 -11.92
CA TYR A 247 0.92 -5.19 -13.00
C TYR A 247 0.56 -3.73 -13.22
N ASN A 248 0.21 -3.37 -14.47
CA ASN A 248 -0.67 -2.23 -14.74
C ASN A 248 -2.04 -2.79 -15.13
N ILE A 249 -3.08 -2.43 -14.38
CA ILE A 249 -4.44 -2.97 -14.53
C ILE A 249 -5.39 -1.80 -14.80
N ASN A 250 -6.08 -1.81 -15.93
CA ASN A 250 -7.07 -0.76 -16.23
C ASN A 250 -8.44 -1.03 -15.56
N LYS A 251 -9.32 -0.02 -15.56
CA LYS A 251 -10.66 -0.08 -14.97
C LYS A 251 -11.58 -1.18 -15.55
N LYS A 252 -11.21 -1.81 -16.67
CA LYS A 252 -11.91 -2.98 -17.23
C LYS A 252 -11.26 -4.30 -16.79
N GLY A 253 -10.23 -4.25 -15.94
CA GLY A 253 -9.49 -5.41 -15.45
C GLY A 253 -8.59 -6.06 -16.48
N LYS A 254 -8.29 -5.38 -17.60
CA LYS A 254 -7.26 -5.81 -18.52
C LYS A 254 -5.91 -5.39 -17.94
N PHE A 255 -4.98 -6.33 -17.84
CA PHE A 255 -3.68 -6.10 -17.22
C PHE A 255 -2.52 -6.50 -18.12
N LYS A 256 -1.37 -5.92 -17.83
CA LYS A 256 -0.06 -6.30 -18.35
C LYS A 256 0.95 -6.37 -17.22
N VAL A 257 1.94 -7.25 -17.35
CA VAL A 257 3.11 -7.26 -16.45
C VAL A 257 4.00 -6.08 -16.83
N ILE A 258 4.39 -5.29 -15.84
CA ILE A 258 5.30 -4.15 -16.00
C ILE A 258 6.71 -4.56 -15.60
N ALA A 259 6.83 -5.30 -14.49
CA ALA A 259 8.10 -5.76 -13.96
C ALA A 259 7.96 -7.08 -13.19
N GLU A 260 9.06 -7.80 -13.09
CA GLU A 260 9.27 -8.86 -12.09
C GLU A 260 9.94 -8.21 -10.87
N VAL A 261 9.28 -8.31 -9.70
CA VAL A 261 9.68 -7.55 -8.49
C VAL A 261 10.17 -8.42 -7.33
N GLY A 262 10.17 -9.73 -7.51
CA GLY A 262 10.51 -10.68 -6.47
C GLY A 262 9.31 -11.08 -5.60
N LYS A 263 9.41 -12.26 -4.98
CA LYS A 263 8.39 -12.74 -4.03
C LYS A 263 8.40 -11.88 -2.78
N GLY A 264 7.22 -11.60 -2.24
CA GLY A 264 7.06 -10.76 -1.08
C GLY A 264 7.06 -9.27 -1.40
N ALA A 265 6.93 -8.89 -2.68
CA ALA A 265 6.67 -7.51 -3.04
C ALA A 265 5.28 -7.13 -2.50
N ALA A 266 5.29 -6.39 -1.41
CA ALA A 266 4.11 -5.92 -0.71
C ALA A 266 3.64 -4.57 -1.31
N ASP A 267 3.42 -3.58 -0.50
CA ASP A 267 2.93 -2.30 -0.96
C ASP A 267 4.04 -1.45 -1.62
N HIS A 268 3.63 -0.46 -2.40
CA HIS A 268 4.51 0.43 -3.15
C HIS A 268 3.90 1.83 -3.26
N GLU A 269 4.73 2.81 -3.61
CA GLU A 269 4.32 4.20 -3.84
C GLU A 269 4.60 4.62 -5.29
N VAL A 270 3.73 5.45 -5.85
CA VAL A 270 3.90 6.04 -7.19
C VAL A 270 4.03 7.55 -7.11
N ILE A 271 5.21 8.07 -7.42
CA ILE A 271 5.50 9.50 -7.43
C ILE A 271 5.48 10.00 -8.87
N LEU A 272 4.29 10.36 -9.35
CA LEU A 272 4.01 10.66 -10.76
C LEU A 272 4.88 11.80 -11.33
N ASP A 273 5.07 12.87 -10.57
CA ASP A 273 5.87 14.04 -10.99
C ASP A 273 7.37 13.77 -11.06
N LYS A 274 7.83 12.71 -10.39
CA LYS A 274 9.23 12.26 -10.39
C LYS A 274 9.46 11.03 -11.29
N ASN A 275 8.38 10.44 -11.83
CA ASN A 275 8.40 9.17 -12.57
C ASN A 275 9.07 8.03 -11.79
N LEU A 276 8.73 7.89 -10.50
CA LEU A 276 9.21 6.84 -9.61
C LEU A 276 8.06 5.92 -9.20
N ILE A 277 8.39 4.64 -8.99
CA ILE A 277 7.53 3.63 -8.41
C ILE A 277 8.39 2.73 -7.54
#